data_9a56a6e0d31cb29165d30e49f9959468
#
_entry.id   9a56a6e0d31cb29165d30e49f9959468
#
_cell.length_a   1.000
_cell.length_b   1.000
_cell.length_c   1.000
_cell.angle_alpha   90.00
_cell.angle_beta   90.00
_cell.angle_gamma   90.00
#
_symmetry.space_group_name_H-M   'P 1'
#
loop_
_entity.id
_entity.type
_entity.pdbx_description
1 polymer ?
#
loop_
_entity_poly.entity_id
_entity_poly.type
_entity_poly.pdbx_seq_one_letter_code
_entity_poly.pdbx_strand_id
1 'polypeptide(L)'
;MARAAERATIAFHGLEDSAMGQVTISAIKADVGGWVGHSDVHPEMLEAAETRVREAIASGLLVDGRVGSCGDDVNLVLTHHRGADDEEVHRFAWDTFRVLTDVAERLHLYGAGQDLLAEAFSGNVRGAGPGVAEMDIEERPSEPFIVFAADKTEPGAWNYPLYKMFCDPFNTAGLVIDPKMHQGFTLEVHDLVEHRRIFFDCPRDLYDLLVYIGAPSRYVIKHVFRSGERGDPVASTSTSRLSLIAGRYVGKDDPIMIVRCQSGLPAVGEVLEPFAQPHIVAGWMRGSHHGPLMPCALGASQPARFDGPPRVVGMGFQLADGRLAGPRDMLGNNSFDRARAI
;
A
#
# COMPACT_ATOMS: atom_id res chain seq x y z
N MET A 1 47.24 -32.82 -39.76
CA MET A 1 46.64 -31.51 -40.06
C MET A 1 45.56 -31.20 -39.03
N ALA A 2 45.97 -30.49 -37.98
CA ALA A 2 45.10 -30.08 -36.88
C ALA A 2 44.70 -28.62 -37.12
N ARG A 3 43.39 -28.32 -37.15
CA ARG A 3 42.86 -26.95 -37.12
C ARG A 3 42.48 -26.61 -35.70
N ALA A 4 43.18 -25.66 -35.12
CA ALA A 4 42.88 -25.02 -33.87
C ALA A 4 41.56 -24.23 -33.97
N ALA A 5 40.64 -24.46 -33.07
CA ALA A 5 39.45 -23.61 -32.88
C ALA A 5 39.81 -22.50 -31.90
N GLU A 6 39.91 -21.27 -32.39
CA GLU A 6 39.97 -20.08 -31.53
C GLU A 6 38.66 -19.89 -30.79
N ARG A 7 38.71 -19.99 -29.44
CA ARG A 7 37.63 -19.54 -28.55
C ARG A 7 37.76 -18.04 -28.39
N ALA A 8 36.80 -17.30 -28.94
CA ALA A 8 36.60 -15.90 -28.62
C ALA A 8 36.15 -15.77 -27.18
N THR A 9 37.01 -15.29 -26.30
CA THR A 9 36.65 -14.87 -24.94
C THR A 9 35.98 -13.50 -25.05
N ILE A 10 34.66 -13.48 -24.92
CA ILE A 10 33.92 -12.22 -24.72
C ILE A 10 34.22 -11.77 -23.30
N ALA A 11 35.04 -10.72 -23.18
CA ALA A 11 35.23 -10.03 -21.91
C ALA A 11 33.91 -9.30 -21.58
N PHE A 12 33.21 -9.80 -20.58
CA PHE A 12 32.19 -9.00 -19.91
C PHE A 12 32.92 -7.86 -19.18
N HIS A 13 32.81 -6.66 -19.69
CA HIS A 13 33.13 -5.46 -18.94
C HIS A 13 32.15 -5.44 -17.75
N GLY A 14 32.70 -5.50 -16.53
CA GLY A 14 31.94 -5.32 -15.30
C GLY A 14 31.21 -3.99 -15.38
N LEU A 15 29.90 -4.06 -15.28
CA LEU A 15 29.11 -2.95 -14.78
C LEU A 15 29.65 -2.70 -13.37
N GLU A 16 30.28 -1.55 -13.18
CA GLU A 16 30.58 -1.06 -11.84
C GLU A 16 29.27 -1.14 -11.02
N ASP A 17 29.31 -1.82 -9.89
CA ASP A 17 28.28 -1.73 -8.85
C ASP A 17 28.20 -0.24 -8.44
N SER A 18 27.39 0.52 -9.15
CA SER A 18 26.90 1.80 -8.61
C SER A 18 26.11 1.39 -7.37
N ALA A 19 26.57 1.77 -6.19
CA ALA A 19 25.82 1.64 -4.95
C ALA A 19 24.42 2.20 -5.24
N MET A 20 23.42 1.31 -5.38
CA MET A 20 22.05 1.71 -5.63
C MET A 20 21.61 2.47 -4.40
N GLY A 21 21.12 3.70 -4.61
CA GLY A 21 20.83 4.63 -3.52
C GLY A 21 19.61 4.16 -2.71
N GLN A 22 19.58 4.56 -1.48
CA GLN A 22 18.38 4.43 -0.65
C GLN A 22 17.25 5.23 -1.28
N VAL A 23 16.08 4.62 -1.47
CA VAL A 23 14.87 5.26 -1.99
C VAL A 23 13.72 5.05 -1.01
N THR A 24 12.90 6.07 -0.84
CA THR A 24 11.67 5.99 -0.08
C THR A 24 10.49 5.83 -1.02
N ILE A 25 9.63 4.86 -0.74
CA ILE A 25 8.33 4.71 -1.39
C ILE A 25 7.28 5.17 -0.40
N SER A 26 6.50 6.22 -0.77
CA SER A 26 5.40 6.75 0.04
C SER A 26 4.08 6.53 -0.69
N ALA A 27 3.17 5.78 -0.09
CA ALA A 27 1.79 5.65 -0.55
C ALA A 27 0.89 6.40 0.44
N ILE A 28 0.33 7.51 -0.02
CA ILE A 28 -0.45 8.44 0.80
C ILE A 28 -1.85 8.57 0.19
N LYS A 29 -2.88 8.44 1.01
CA LYS A 29 -4.26 8.53 0.54
C LYS A 29 -5.12 9.42 1.41
N ALA A 30 -6.17 10.00 0.80
CA ALA A 30 -7.18 10.77 1.51
C ALA A 30 -8.52 10.73 0.79
N ASP A 31 -9.61 10.71 1.57
CA ASP A 31 -10.94 11.09 1.16
C ASP A 31 -11.07 12.62 1.25
N VAL A 32 -11.18 13.27 0.12
CA VAL A 32 -11.31 14.74 0.02
C VAL A 32 -12.54 15.17 -0.76
N GLY A 33 -13.44 14.22 -0.98
CA GLY A 33 -14.73 14.40 -1.65
C GLY A 33 -14.84 13.59 -2.94
N GLY A 34 -16.06 13.18 -3.24
CA GLY A 34 -16.35 12.32 -4.39
C GLY A 34 -17.77 12.44 -4.89
N TRP A 35 -18.13 11.56 -5.79
CA TRP A 35 -19.47 11.42 -6.31
C TRP A 35 -20.45 10.93 -5.24
N VAL A 36 -21.75 11.08 -5.52
CA VAL A 36 -22.85 10.61 -4.66
C VAL A 36 -22.62 9.16 -4.22
N GLY A 37 -22.80 8.90 -2.92
CA GLY A 37 -22.61 7.58 -2.33
C GLY A 37 -21.15 7.19 -2.11
N HIS A 38 -20.24 8.17 -2.01
CA HIS A 38 -18.79 7.92 -1.89
C HIS A 38 -18.30 6.92 -2.95
N SER A 39 -18.63 7.22 -4.21
CA SER A 39 -18.54 6.22 -5.26
C SER A 39 -17.25 6.28 -6.07
N ASP A 40 -16.76 7.47 -6.33
CA ASP A 40 -15.61 7.63 -7.21
C ASP A 40 -15.01 9.03 -7.05
N VAL A 41 -13.77 9.20 -7.44
CA VAL A 41 -13.08 10.48 -7.50
C VAL A 41 -13.43 11.19 -8.80
N HIS A 42 -13.71 12.49 -8.74
CA HIS A 42 -13.99 13.28 -9.96
C HIS A 42 -12.73 13.41 -10.83
N PRO A 43 -12.83 13.28 -12.17
CA PRO A 43 -11.67 13.37 -13.07
C PRO A 43 -10.83 14.65 -12.90
N GLU A 44 -11.45 15.81 -12.68
CA GLU A 44 -10.72 17.06 -12.43
C GLU A 44 -9.85 17.02 -11.17
N MET A 45 -10.24 16.26 -10.16
CA MET A 45 -9.42 16.07 -8.96
C MET A 45 -8.18 15.23 -9.28
N LEU A 46 -8.33 14.14 -10.04
CA LEU A 46 -7.21 13.32 -10.49
C LEU A 46 -6.23 14.12 -11.35
N GLU A 47 -6.73 14.91 -12.29
CA GLU A 47 -5.92 15.79 -13.14
C GLU A 47 -5.17 16.87 -12.33
N ALA A 48 -5.82 17.47 -11.34
CA ALA A 48 -5.20 18.41 -10.42
C ALA A 48 -4.07 17.73 -9.61
N ALA A 49 -4.32 16.53 -9.05
CA ALA A 49 -3.31 15.75 -8.34
C ALA A 49 -2.11 15.39 -9.24
N GLU A 50 -2.36 14.93 -10.47
CA GLU A 50 -1.30 14.62 -11.44
C GLU A 50 -0.47 15.87 -11.78
N THR A 51 -1.10 17.03 -11.89
CA THR A 51 -0.41 18.30 -12.13
C THR A 51 0.52 18.63 -10.96
N ARG A 52 0.04 18.53 -9.72
CA ARG A 52 0.83 18.75 -8.51
C ARG A 52 2.03 17.78 -8.44
N VAL A 53 1.81 16.50 -8.75
CA VAL A 53 2.90 15.50 -8.77
C VAL A 53 3.95 15.86 -9.82
N ARG A 54 3.55 16.25 -11.05
CA ARG A 54 4.49 16.70 -12.09
C ARG A 54 5.32 17.92 -11.66
N GLU A 55 4.70 18.88 -11.00
CA GLU A 55 5.40 20.07 -10.44
C GLU A 55 6.43 19.67 -9.37
N ALA A 56 6.08 18.73 -8.48
CA ALA A 56 6.97 18.26 -7.44
C ALA A 56 8.18 17.47 -8.00
N ILE A 57 7.97 16.69 -9.07
CA ILE A 57 9.07 16.04 -9.81
C ILE A 57 9.96 17.09 -10.48
N ALA A 58 9.37 18.09 -11.14
CA ALA A 58 10.12 19.15 -11.81
C ALA A 58 10.93 20.01 -10.84
N SER A 59 10.47 20.20 -9.62
CA SER A 59 11.20 20.92 -8.56
C SER A 59 12.29 20.09 -7.87
N GLY A 60 12.34 18.77 -8.10
CA GLY A 60 13.27 17.85 -7.46
C GLY A 60 12.87 17.43 -6.04
N LEU A 61 11.67 17.72 -5.60
CA LEU A 61 11.13 17.21 -4.34
C LEU A 61 10.89 15.69 -4.42
N LEU A 62 10.38 15.22 -5.54
CA LEU A 62 10.11 13.82 -5.85
C LEU A 62 11.01 13.32 -6.99
N VAL A 63 11.35 12.03 -6.96
CA VAL A 63 12.00 11.33 -8.10
C VAL A 63 10.94 10.97 -9.14
N ASP A 64 9.82 10.40 -8.69
CA ASP A 64 8.68 10.06 -9.55
C ASP A 64 7.39 9.97 -8.70
N GLY A 65 6.23 9.86 -9.36
CA GLY A 65 4.95 9.72 -8.68
C GLY A 65 3.83 9.32 -9.62
N ARG A 66 2.82 8.66 -9.06
CA ARG A 66 1.60 8.26 -9.75
C ARG A 66 0.38 8.58 -8.89
N VAL A 67 -0.69 8.95 -9.54
CA VAL A 67 -1.99 9.19 -8.93
C VAL A 67 -2.92 8.03 -9.28
N GLY A 68 -3.72 7.60 -8.32
CA GLY A 68 -4.74 6.58 -8.50
C GLY A 68 -5.92 6.82 -7.56
N SER A 69 -6.91 5.94 -7.60
CA SER A 69 -8.06 5.98 -6.70
C SER A 69 -8.55 4.59 -6.33
N CYS A 70 -9.25 4.51 -5.19
CA CYS A 70 -10.07 3.37 -4.81
C CYS A 70 -11.31 3.91 -4.11
N GLY A 71 -12.50 3.69 -4.69
CA GLY A 71 -13.69 4.43 -4.29
C GLY A 71 -13.48 5.94 -4.47
N ASP A 72 -13.85 6.72 -3.48
CA ASP A 72 -13.67 8.19 -3.47
C ASP A 72 -12.34 8.66 -2.83
N ASP A 73 -11.47 7.73 -2.45
CA ASP A 73 -10.13 8.04 -1.98
C ASP A 73 -9.13 8.30 -3.12
N VAL A 74 -8.40 9.41 -3.04
CA VAL A 74 -7.25 9.67 -3.91
C VAL A 74 -5.99 9.06 -3.32
N ASN A 75 -5.22 8.36 -4.14
CA ASN A 75 -3.97 7.71 -3.77
C ASN A 75 -2.78 8.37 -4.48
N LEU A 76 -1.78 8.79 -3.72
CA LEU A 76 -0.48 9.25 -4.22
C LEU A 76 0.57 8.17 -3.96
N VAL A 77 1.16 7.62 -5.01
CA VAL A 77 2.31 6.71 -4.91
C VAL A 77 3.54 7.47 -5.37
N LEU A 78 4.43 7.80 -4.44
CA LEU A 78 5.53 8.72 -4.61
C LEU A 78 6.87 8.03 -4.34
N THR A 79 7.92 8.44 -5.02
CA THR A 79 9.30 8.05 -4.72
C THR A 79 10.18 9.26 -4.51
N HIS A 80 11.09 9.19 -3.54
CA HIS A 80 12.01 10.27 -3.18
C HIS A 80 13.23 9.74 -2.42
N HIS A 81 14.23 10.60 -2.15
CA HIS A 81 15.45 10.26 -1.39
C HIS A 81 15.52 10.97 -0.03
N ARG A 82 14.38 11.31 0.55
CA ARG A 82 14.30 12.16 1.75
C ARG A 82 14.08 11.38 3.04
N GLY A 83 13.84 10.08 2.94
CA GLY A 83 13.50 9.22 4.07
C GLY A 83 12.01 9.24 4.43
N ALA A 84 11.58 8.21 5.12
CA ALA A 84 10.22 8.12 5.65
C ALA A 84 9.95 9.24 6.67
N ASP A 85 8.70 9.68 6.75
CA ASP A 85 8.26 10.79 7.63
C ASP A 85 8.82 12.18 7.26
N ASP A 86 9.33 12.39 6.03
CA ASP A 86 9.84 13.68 5.61
C ASP A 86 8.73 14.74 5.59
N GLU A 87 8.97 15.84 6.29
CA GLU A 87 7.97 16.90 6.45
C GLU A 87 7.62 17.62 5.15
N GLU A 88 8.55 17.75 4.21
CA GLU A 88 8.29 18.46 2.95
C GLU A 88 7.45 17.57 2.02
N VAL A 89 7.70 16.26 1.97
CA VAL A 89 6.87 15.31 1.22
C VAL A 89 5.47 15.21 1.83
N HIS A 90 5.37 15.14 3.15
CA HIS A 90 4.07 15.13 3.83
C HIS A 90 3.31 16.45 3.65
N ARG A 91 4.00 17.58 3.65
CA ARG A 91 3.40 18.90 3.36
C ARG A 91 2.93 18.99 1.93
N PHE A 92 3.72 18.50 0.99
CA PHE A 92 3.30 18.40 -0.42
C PHE A 92 2.01 17.59 -0.56
N ALA A 93 1.91 16.43 0.08
CA ALA A 93 0.70 15.60 0.06
C ALA A 93 -0.51 16.35 0.66
N TRP A 94 -0.32 16.97 1.83
CA TRP A 94 -1.35 17.79 2.49
C TRP A 94 -1.83 18.94 1.60
N ASP A 95 -0.91 19.71 1.03
CA ASP A 95 -1.27 20.85 0.16
C ASP A 95 -1.93 20.38 -1.13
N THR A 96 -1.53 19.21 -1.64
CA THR A 96 -2.22 18.58 -2.78
C THR A 96 -3.66 18.25 -2.42
N PHE A 97 -3.91 17.56 -1.31
CA PHE A 97 -5.27 17.23 -0.86
C PHE A 97 -6.12 18.49 -0.59
N ARG A 98 -5.54 19.59 -0.12
CA ARG A 98 -6.25 20.88 -0.01
C ARG A 98 -6.70 21.39 -1.37
N VAL A 99 -5.82 21.37 -2.38
CA VAL A 99 -6.19 21.76 -3.75
C VAL A 99 -7.34 20.89 -4.27
N LEU A 100 -7.32 19.58 -3.98
CA LEU A 100 -8.40 18.67 -4.38
C LEU A 100 -9.71 18.99 -3.64
N THR A 101 -9.63 19.37 -2.37
CA THR A 101 -10.81 19.85 -1.60
C THR A 101 -11.41 21.10 -2.24
N ASP A 102 -10.59 22.09 -2.64
CA ASP A 102 -11.07 23.29 -3.33
C ASP A 102 -11.78 22.94 -4.65
N VAL A 103 -11.27 21.93 -5.38
CA VAL A 103 -11.94 21.41 -6.59
C VAL A 103 -13.28 20.76 -6.23
N ALA A 104 -13.31 19.92 -5.19
CA ALA A 104 -14.52 19.23 -4.74
C ALA A 104 -15.60 20.24 -4.29
N GLU A 105 -15.23 21.27 -3.51
CA GLU A 105 -16.13 22.35 -3.09
C GLU A 105 -16.70 23.12 -4.27
N ARG A 106 -15.85 23.50 -5.24
CA ARG A 106 -16.28 24.20 -6.46
C ARG A 106 -17.28 23.39 -7.29
N LEU A 107 -17.11 22.09 -7.31
CA LEU A 107 -17.98 21.15 -8.03
C LEU A 107 -19.17 20.67 -7.19
N HIS A 108 -19.31 21.15 -5.94
CA HIS A 108 -20.34 20.70 -4.99
C HIS A 108 -20.37 19.18 -4.79
N LEU A 109 -19.19 18.55 -4.74
CA LEU A 109 -19.07 17.12 -4.51
C LEU A 109 -19.36 16.80 -3.03
N TYR A 110 -19.83 15.59 -2.80
CA TYR A 110 -20.14 15.10 -1.46
C TYR A 110 -18.85 14.88 -0.64
N GLY A 111 -18.86 15.25 0.65
CA GLY A 111 -17.74 14.99 1.56
C GLY A 111 -16.48 15.81 1.30
N ALA A 112 -16.58 16.98 0.63
CA ALA A 112 -15.43 17.82 0.35
C ALA A 112 -14.59 18.08 1.61
N GLY A 113 -13.29 17.73 1.57
CA GLY A 113 -12.36 17.93 2.67
C GLY A 113 -12.55 17.01 3.89
N GLN A 114 -13.22 15.87 3.75
CA GLN A 114 -13.54 14.97 4.87
C GLN A 114 -12.29 14.57 5.67
N ASP A 115 -11.24 14.08 5.04
CA ASP A 115 -10.00 13.69 5.72
C ASP A 115 -9.13 14.88 6.16
N LEU A 116 -9.40 16.08 5.67
CA LEU A 116 -8.76 17.30 6.17
C LEU A 116 -9.46 17.90 7.38
N LEU A 117 -10.51 17.25 7.87
CA LEU A 117 -11.34 17.70 8.99
C LEU A 117 -12.08 19.03 8.72
N ALA A 118 -12.19 19.43 7.46
CA ALA A 118 -12.95 20.60 7.04
C ALA A 118 -14.46 20.38 7.29
N GLU A 119 -14.92 19.12 7.11
CA GLU A 119 -16.25 18.67 7.51
C GLU A 119 -16.16 17.31 8.20
N ALA A 120 -16.19 17.27 9.51
CA ALA A 120 -16.15 16.04 10.31
C ALA A 120 -17.51 15.29 10.24
N PHE A 121 -17.81 14.67 9.10
CA PHE A 121 -19.15 14.11 8.84
C PHE A 121 -19.35 12.70 9.40
N SER A 122 -18.31 11.88 9.52
CA SER A 122 -18.46 10.45 9.82
C SER A 122 -18.47 10.11 11.30
N GLY A 123 -18.13 11.04 12.19
CA GLY A 123 -18.00 10.76 13.63
C GLY A 123 -16.84 9.83 14.01
N ASN A 124 -16.13 9.27 13.04
CA ASN A 124 -14.96 8.43 13.27
C ASN A 124 -13.66 9.25 13.20
N VAL A 125 -13.41 10.05 14.23
CA VAL A 125 -12.19 10.87 14.34
C VAL A 125 -10.90 10.02 14.31
N ARG A 126 -10.98 8.76 14.71
CA ARG A 126 -9.81 7.87 14.72
C ARG A 126 -9.31 7.54 13.32
N GLY A 127 -10.23 7.23 12.40
CA GLY A 127 -9.89 6.89 11.01
C GLY A 127 -9.61 8.10 10.12
N ALA A 128 -9.99 9.32 10.53
CA ALA A 128 -9.87 10.52 9.73
C ALA A 128 -8.42 11.00 9.56
N GLY A 129 -8.16 11.72 8.48
CA GLY A 129 -6.88 12.28 8.10
C GLY A 129 -6.18 11.47 7.01
N PRO A 130 -5.30 12.09 6.20
CA PRO A 130 -4.54 11.36 5.18
C PRO A 130 -3.74 10.21 5.79
N GLY A 131 -3.91 9.01 5.25
CA GLY A 131 -3.19 7.80 5.67
C GLY A 131 -1.88 7.64 4.94
N VAL A 132 -0.84 7.16 5.63
CA VAL A 132 0.53 7.06 5.13
C VAL A 132 1.07 5.65 5.33
N ALA A 133 1.46 4.99 4.25
CA ALA A 133 2.31 3.80 4.24
C ALA A 133 3.64 4.19 3.58
N GLU A 134 4.75 4.02 4.28
CA GLU A 134 6.07 4.38 3.79
C GLU A 134 7.09 3.31 4.09
N MET A 135 8.11 3.24 3.25
CA MET A 135 9.27 2.38 3.48
C MET A 135 10.53 2.99 2.85
N ASP A 136 11.59 3.02 3.63
CA ASP A 136 12.94 3.27 3.13
C ASP A 136 13.52 1.94 2.71
N ILE A 137 13.97 1.83 1.48
CA ILE A 137 14.49 0.60 0.92
C ILE A 137 15.85 0.81 0.24
N GLU A 138 16.68 -0.21 0.28
CA GLU A 138 17.75 -0.36 -0.67
C GLU A 138 17.18 -0.99 -1.94
N GLU A 139 17.26 -0.25 -3.07
CA GLU A 139 16.69 -0.70 -4.33
C GLU A 139 17.46 -1.92 -4.85
N ARG A 140 16.77 -3.01 -5.14
CA ARG A 140 17.36 -4.23 -5.72
C ARG A 140 17.47 -4.09 -7.24
N PRO A 141 18.36 -4.85 -7.92
CA PRO A 141 18.49 -4.87 -9.37
C PRO A 141 17.18 -5.14 -10.13
N SER A 142 16.21 -5.78 -9.45
CA SER A 142 14.83 -5.91 -9.88
C SER A 142 13.94 -5.71 -8.65
N GLU A 143 13.21 -4.61 -8.61
CA GLU A 143 12.40 -4.20 -7.47
C GLU A 143 10.92 -4.09 -7.85
N PRO A 144 10.22 -5.22 -8.06
CA PRO A 144 8.77 -5.22 -8.22
C PRO A 144 8.08 -5.06 -6.87
N PHE A 145 7.05 -4.22 -6.85
CA PHE A 145 6.18 -4.06 -5.70
C PHE A 145 4.73 -3.80 -6.12
N ILE A 146 3.80 -4.01 -5.21
CA ILE A 146 2.39 -3.77 -5.41
C ILE A 146 1.89 -2.85 -4.31
N VAL A 147 1.14 -1.82 -4.71
CA VAL A 147 0.39 -0.97 -3.78
C VAL A 147 -1.07 -1.43 -3.82
N PHE A 148 -1.58 -1.82 -2.66
CA PHE A 148 -3.00 -2.15 -2.48
C PHE A 148 -3.69 -1.00 -1.78
N ALA A 149 -4.77 -0.50 -2.35
CA ALA A 149 -5.62 0.50 -1.71
C ALA A 149 -7.00 -0.12 -1.47
N ALA A 150 -7.52 0.06 -0.25
CA ALA A 150 -8.85 -0.40 0.12
C ALA A 150 -9.81 0.78 0.31
N ASP A 151 -11.10 0.50 0.21
CA ASP A 151 -12.20 1.43 0.47
C ASP A 151 -13.31 0.70 1.23
N LYS A 152 -13.97 1.41 2.15
CA LYS A 152 -15.04 0.94 3.02
C LYS A 152 -14.60 -0.18 3.99
N THR A 153 -13.41 -0.04 4.57
CA THR A 153 -12.89 -0.99 5.55
C THR A 153 -12.04 -0.33 6.63
N GLU A 154 -11.66 -1.09 7.66
CA GLU A 154 -10.89 -0.61 8.81
C GLU A 154 -9.37 -0.90 8.67
N PRO A 155 -8.51 -0.31 9.51
CA PRO A 155 -7.06 -0.47 9.44
C PRO A 155 -6.57 -1.91 9.45
N GLY A 156 -7.26 -2.81 10.16
CA GLY A 156 -6.91 -4.22 10.27
C GLY A 156 -7.22 -5.09 9.06
N ALA A 157 -7.76 -4.52 7.98
CA ALA A 157 -8.09 -5.27 6.76
C ALA A 157 -6.88 -5.97 6.14
N TRP A 158 -5.67 -5.44 6.34
CA TRP A 158 -4.42 -6.05 5.83
C TRP A 158 -3.84 -7.17 6.69
N ASN A 159 -4.37 -7.41 7.90
CA ASN A 159 -3.84 -8.43 8.79
C ASN A 159 -3.86 -9.83 8.16
N TYR A 160 -5.01 -10.24 7.62
CA TYR A 160 -5.13 -11.55 6.99
C TYR A 160 -4.28 -11.68 5.71
N PRO A 161 -4.34 -10.74 4.74
CA PRO A 161 -3.46 -10.80 3.57
C PRO A 161 -1.97 -10.89 3.94
N LEU A 162 -1.48 -10.06 4.85
CA LEU A 162 -0.08 -10.06 5.25
C LEU A 162 0.33 -11.36 5.96
N TYR A 163 -0.53 -11.90 6.83
CA TYR A 163 -0.31 -13.22 7.42
C TYR A 163 -0.18 -14.28 6.32
N LYS A 164 -1.09 -14.30 5.35
CA LYS A 164 -1.06 -15.27 4.24
C LYS A 164 0.22 -15.16 3.43
N MET A 165 0.63 -13.94 3.08
CA MET A 165 1.82 -13.69 2.25
C MET A 165 3.12 -14.09 2.96
N PHE A 166 3.27 -13.79 4.24
CA PHE A 166 4.56 -13.85 4.94
C PHE A 166 4.68 -14.93 6.01
N CYS A 167 3.60 -15.59 6.40
CA CYS A 167 3.60 -16.55 7.50
C CYS A 167 2.92 -17.89 7.18
N ASP A 168 2.17 -17.98 6.07
CA ASP A 168 1.44 -19.21 5.71
C ASP A 168 2.09 -19.95 4.55
N PRO A 169 2.77 -21.08 4.78
CA PRO A 169 3.42 -21.86 3.73
C PRO A 169 2.42 -22.52 2.74
N PHE A 170 1.14 -22.61 3.09
CA PHE A 170 0.11 -23.10 2.16
C PHE A 170 -0.31 -22.03 1.14
N ASN A 171 -0.06 -20.77 1.45
CA ASN A 171 -0.21 -19.68 0.49
C ASN A 171 1.11 -19.38 -0.23
N THR A 172 2.19 -19.30 0.53
CA THR A 172 3.51 -18.86 0.07
C THR A 172 4.48 -20.04 0.15
N ALA A 173 4.50 -20.84 -0.89
CA ALA A 173 5.37 -22.03 -0.98
C ALA A 173 6.85 -21.67 -0.84
N GLY A 174 7.23 -20.45 -1.26
CA GLY A 174 8.57 -19.92 -1.11
C GLY A 174 9.12 -19.95 0.32
N LEU A 175 8.26 -19.87 1.36
CA LEU A 175 8.68 -20.02 2.77
C LEU A 175 9.33 -21.37 3.06
N VAL A 176 9.02 -22.39 2.26
CA VAL A 176 9.56 -23.75 2.42
C VAL A 176 10.65 -24.07 1.40
N ILE A 177 10.51 -23.57 0.15
CA ILE A 177 11.36 -24.00 -0.96
C ILE A 177 12.45 -22.99 -1.33
N ASP A 178 12.33 -21.71 -0.95
CA ASP A 178 13.36 -20.69 -1.23
C ASP A 178 14.27 -20.50 -0.01
N PRO A 179 15.56 -20.85 -0.09
CA PRO A 179 16.50 -20.67 1.02
C PRO A 179 16.58 -19.23 1.55
N LYS A 180 16.28 -18.23 0.73
CA LYS A 180 16.28 -16.81 1.13
C LYS A 180 15.11 -16.45 2.03
N MET A 181 14.06 -17.28 2.08
CA MET A 181 12.88 -17.07 2.93
C MET A 181 12.81 -18.04 4.14
N HIS A 182 13.74 -19.01 4.25
CA HIS A 182 13.72 -20.01 5.35
C HIS A 182 13.84 -19.41 6.75
N GLN A 183 14.42 -18.24 6.90
CA GLN A 183 14.51 -17.57 8.20
C GLN A 183 13.17 -16.92 8.62
N GLY A 184 12.22 -16.87 7.70
CA GLY A 184 10.91 -16.27 7.92
C GLY A 184 10.94 -14.75 7.94
N PHE A 185 9.94 -14.17 8.60
CA PHE A 185 9.71 -12.72 8.62
C PHE A 185 9.36 -12.25 10.04
N THR A 186 9.75 -11.02 10.35
CA THR A 186 9.36 -10.32 11.57
C THR A 186 8.23 -9.35 11.27
N LEU A 187 7.11 -9.47 11.97
CA LEU A 187 5.96 -8.59 11.82
C LEU A 187 5.90 -7.59 12.97
N GLU A 188 5.89 -6.31 12.65
CA GLU A 188 5.62 -5.23 13.59
C GLU A 188 4.12 -4.99 13.66
N VAL A 189 3.54 -5.21 14.81
CA VAL A 189 2.11 -5.03 15.10
C VAL A 189 1.94 -3.83 16.01
N HIS A 190 1.05 -2.91 15.63
CA HIS A 190 0.67 -1.78 16.46
C HIS A 190 -0.59 -2.08 17.28
N ASP A 191 -0.52 -1.85 18.58
CA ASP A 191 -1.69 -1.75 19.46
C ASP A 191 -2.21 -0.32 19.38
N LEU A 192 -3.33 -0.14 18.68
CA LEU A 192 -3.94 1.18 18.44
C LEU A 192 -4.58 1.79 19.70
N VAL A 193 -4.74 1.01 20.77
CA VAL A 193 -5.33 1.47 22.05
C VAL A 193 -4.23 1.92 23.02
N GLU A 194 -3.17 1.12 23.15
CA GLU A 194 -2.07 1.40 24.08
C GLU A 194 -0.90 2.11 23.40
N HIS A 195 -0.98 2.36 22.08
CA HIS A 195 0.05 3.04 21.29
C HIS A 195 1.44 2.42 21.42
N ARG A 196 1.51 1.10 21.53
CA ARG A 196 2.75 0.33 21.62
C ARG A 196 2.99 -0.53 20.38
N ARG A 197 4.25 -0.84 20.11
CA ARG A 197 4.68 -1.75 19.06
C ARG A 197 5.05 -3.10 19.64
N ILE A 198 4.61 -4.16 18.97
CA ILE A 198 4.86 -5.56 19.34
C ILE A 198 5.48 -6.22 18.10
N PHE A 199 6.53 -7.02 18.30
CA PHE A 199 7.20 -7.73 17.22
C PHE A 199 7.00 -9.24 17.37
N PHE A 200 6.67 -9.88 16.25
CA PHE A 200 6.50 -11.33 16.17
C PHE A 200 7.43 -11.90 15.10
N ASP A 201 8.29 -12.83 15.47
CA ASP A 201 9.18 -13.51 14.53
C ASP A 201 8.52 -14.81 14.06
N CYS A 202 8.03 -14.86 12.85
CA CYS A 202 7.41 -16.04 12.27
C CYS A 202 8.43 -16.91 11.54
N PRO A 203 8.38 -18.24 11.69
CA PRO A 203 7.26 -19.02 12.24
C PRO A 203 7.24 -19.19 13.76
N ARG A 204 8.28 -18.77 14.51
CA ARG A 204 8.41 -19.03 15.95
C ARG A 204 7.21 -18.54 16.76
N ASP A 205 6.78 -17.30 16.51
CA ASP A 205 5.74 -16.62 17.28
C ASP A 205 4.38 -16.63 16.57
N LEU A 206 4.18 -17.56 15.60
CA LEU A 206 3.02 -17.59 14.72
C LEU A 206 1.68 -17.65 15.48
N TYR A 207 1.61 -18.51 16.51
CA TYR A 207 0.36 -18.64 17.29
C TYR A 207 0.00 -17.33 17.98
N ASP A 208 0.97 -16.70 18.62
CA ASP A 208 0.76 -15.43 19.31
C ASP A 208 0.38 -14.33 18.34
N LEU A 209 1.08 -14.23 17.18
CA LEU A 209 0.69 -13.31 16.11
C LEU A 209 -0.79 -13.45 15.76
N LEU A 210 -1.26 -14.69 15.49
CA LEU A 210 -2.65 -14.95 15.09
C LEU A 210 -3.66 -14.52 16.17
N VAL A 211 -3.34 -14.70 17.45
CA VAL A 211 -4.19 -14.25 18.56
C VAL A 211 -4.32 -12.73 18.57
N TYR A 212 -3.22 -12.00 18.35
CA TYR A 212 -3.25 -10.53 18.33
C TYR A 212 -3.97 -9.98 17.10
N ILE A 213 -3.55 -10.38 15.90
CA ILE A 213 -4.12 -9.86 14.65
C ILE A 213 -5.56 -10.34 14.41
N GLY A 214 -6.02 -11.36 15.14
CA GLY A 214 -7.42 -11.78 15.19
C GLY A 214 -8.37 -10.74 15.81
N ALA A 215 -7.84 -9.69 16.45
CA ALA A 215 -8.59 -8.52 16.88
C ALA A 215 -8.21 -7.28 16.03
N PRO A 216 -8.64 -7.22 14.76
CA PRO A 216 -8.15 -6.26 13.76
C PRO A 216 -8.48 -4.80 14.08
N SER A 217 -9.52 -4.53 14.86
CA SER A 217 -9.85 -3.16 15.31
C SER A 217 -8.87 -2.61 16.37
N ARG A 218 -7.99 -3.45 16.91
CA ARG A 218 -7.01 -3.06 17.91
C ARG A 218 -5.57 -3.29 17.47
N TYR A 219 -5.29 -4.45 16.87
CA TYR A 219 -3.94 -4.86 16.50
C TYR A 219 -3.78 -4.88 15.00
N VAL A 220 -2.90 -4.05 14.49
CA VAL A 220 -2.68 -3.85 13.05
C VAL A 220 -1.22 -4.06 12.70
N ILE A 221 -0.95 -4.87 11.69
CA ILE A 221 0.41 -5.04 11.16
C ILE A 221 0.83 -3.74 10.49
N LYS A 222 1.92 -3.13 10.96
CA LYS A 222 2.49 -1.89 10.40
C LYS A 222 3.56 -2.18 9.36
N HIS A 223 4.53 -3.00 9.74
CA HIS A 223 5.64 -3.39 8.86
C HIS A 223 5.86 -4.89 8.89
N VAL A 224 6.38 -5.40 7.79
CA VAL A 224 6.98 -6.73 7.72
C VAL A 224 8.43 -6.56 7.32
N PHE A 225 9.33 -7.26 8.00
CA PHE A 225 10.77 -7.27 7.75
C PHE A 225 11.23 -8.70 7.47
N ARG A 226 12.34 -8.87 6.77
CA ARG A 226 13.05 -10.16 6.83
C ARG A 226 13.49 -10.42 8.26
N SER A 227 13.48 -11.69 8.66
CA SER A 227 13.89 -12.06 10.03
C SER A 227 15.32 -11.57 10.33
N GLY A 228 15.45 -10.77 11.40
CA GLY A 228 16.72 -10.15 11.79
C GLY A 228 17.09 -8.83 11.10
N GLU A 229 16.35 -8.39 10.09
CA GLU A 229 16.64 -7.18 9.30
C GLU A 229 15.54 -6.12 9.51
N ARG A 230 15.64 -5.32 10.57
CA ARG A 230 14.59 -4.33 10.88
C ARG A 230 14.76 -2.97 10.16
N GLY A 231 15.74 -2.82 9.28
CA GLY A 231 16.02 -1.56 8.57
C GLY A 231 15.51 -1.50 7.14
N ASP A 232 15.09 -2.63 6.53
CA ASP A 232 14.62 -2.74 5.14
C ASP A 232 13.27 -3.45 5.10
N PRO A 233 12.15 -2.71 5.23
CA PRO A 233 10.83 -3.32 5.25
C PRO A 233 10.47 -3.94 3.90
N VAL A 234 9.78 -5.08 3.95
CA VAL A 234 9.26 -5.78 2.77
C VAL A 234 7.78 -5.50 2.54
N ALA A 235 7.07 -5.03 3.57
CA ALA A 235 5.72 -4.50 3.47
C ALA A 235 5.50 -3.38 4.49
N SER A 236 4.64 -2.44 4.16
CA SER A 236 4.21 -1.34 5.04
C SER A 236 2.74 -1.02 4.84
N THR A 237 2.04 -0.68 5.92
CA THR A 237 0.61 -0.31 5.90
C THR A 237 0.38 1.08 6.49
N SER A 238 -0.72 1.72 6.13
CA SER A 238 -1.11 3.04 6.63
C SER A 238 -1.73 2.99 8.03
N THR A 239 -0.94 2.61 9.05
CA THR A 239 -1.36 2.76 10.45
C THR A 239 -1.17 4.19 10.96
N SER A 240 -0.50 5.03 10.20
CA SER A 240 -0.11 6.39 10.57
C SER A 240 -0.81 7.42 9.70
N ARG A 241 -0.96 8.63 10.24
CA ARG A 241 -1.29 9.85 9.51
C ARG A 241 -0.01 10.57 9.09
N LEU A 242 -0.14 11.65 8.33
CA LEU A 242 0.97 12.55 8.03
C LEU A 242 1.69 13.01 9.31
N SER A 243 3.00 13.16 9.25
CA SER A 243 3.85 13.63 10.37
C SER A 243 3.41 14.97 10.95
N LEU A 244 2.74 15.79 10.14
CA LEU A 244 2.19 17.10 10.50
C LEU A 244 0.97 17.04 11.41
N ILE A 245 0.35 15.86 11.59
CA ILE A 245 -0.91 15.71 12.31
C ILE A 245 -0.66 15.06 13.67
N ALA A 246 -1.13 15.71 14.73
CA ALA A 246 -1.05 15.14 16.08
C ALA A 246 -1.87 13.84 16.19
N GLY A 247 -1.40 12.88 16.99
CA GLY A 247 -2.06 11.58 17.14
C GLY A 247 -1.97 10.70 15.91
N ARG A 248 -0.87 10.76 15.20
CA ARG A 248 -0.64 10.07 13.90
C ARG A 248 -0.78 8.54 13.94
N TYR A 249 -0.53 7.91 15.05
CA TYR A 249 -0.57 6.44 15.19
C TYR A 249 -1.92 5.95 15.74
N VAL A 250 -2.96 6.06 14.93
CA VAL A 250 -4.34 5.72 15.38
C VAL A 250 -5.05 4.72 14.45
N GLY A 251 -4.35 4.24 13.44
CA GLY A 251 -4.94 3.47 12.34
C GLY A 251 -5.72 4.38 11.37
N LYS A 252 -5.63 4.08 10.10
CA LYS A 252 -6.35 4.80 9.05
C LYS A 252 -7.45 3.91 8.49
N ASP A 253 -8.69 4.40 8.48
CA ASP A 253 -9.78 3.77 7.72
C ASP A 253 -9.44 3.76 6.25
N ASP A 254 -9.97 2.79 5.52
CA ASP A 254 -9.70 2.60 4.11
C ASP A 254 -8.18 2.54 3.83
N PRO A 255 -7.48 1.55 4.40
CA PRO A 255 -6.03 1.58 4.47
C PRO A 255 -5.36 1.29 3.13
N ILE A 256 -4.15 1.84 2.94
CA ILE A 256 -3.25 1.54 1.84
C ILE A 256 -2.08 0.69 2.34
N MET A 257 -1.52 -0.15 1.45
CA MET A 257 -0.42 -1.06 1.77
C MET A 257 0.56 -1.15 0.60
N ILE A 258 1.85 -1.17 0.90
CA ILE A 258 2.94 -1.44 -0.06
C ILE A 258 3.50 -2.82 0.25
N VAL A 259 3.67 -3.67 -0.78
CA VAL A 259 4.27 -5.00 -0.65
C VAL A 259 5.33 -5.20 -1.73
N ARG A 260 6.58 -5.41 -1.32
CA ARG A 260 7.68 -5.82 -2.21
C ARG A 260 7.56 -7.32 -2.48
N CYS A 261 7.94 -7.75 -3.68
CA CYS A 261 7.81 -9.15 -4.08
C CYS A 261 9.01 -9.64 -4.90
N GLN A 262 9.07 -10.95 -5.15
CA GLN A 262 10.13 -11.63 -5.92
C GLN A 262 11.53 -11.57 -5.28
N SER A 263 12.49 -12.25 -5.86
CA SER A 263 13.91 -12.20 -5.48
C SER A 263 14.17 -12.47 -3.98
N GLY A 264 13.60 -13.55 -3.45
CA GLY A 264 13.70 -13.93 -2.03
C GLY A 264 12.65 -13.24 -1.16
N LEU A 265 11.59 -12.76 -1.76
CA LEU A 265 10.32 -12.37 -1.16
C LEU A 265 9.19 -13.18 -1.81
N PRO A 266 7.96 -13.17 -1.27
CA PRO A 266 6.84 -13.85 -1.89
C PRO A 266 6.71 -13.50 -3.38
N ALA A 267 6.43 -14.49 -4.21
CA ALA A 267 6.19 -14.28 -5.62
C ALA A 267 4.92 -13.44 -5.83
N VAL A 268 4.83 -12.72 -6.95
CA VAL A 268 3.64 -11.90 -7.26
C VAL A 268 2.35 -12.70 -7.10
N GLY A 269 2.29 -13.95 -7.60
CA GLY A 269 1.12 -14.81 -7.44
C GLY A 269 0.78 -15.09 -5.98
N GLU A 270 1.78 -15.33 -5.13
CA GLU A 270 1.61 -15.55 -3.69
C GLU A 270 1.12 -14.29 -2.96
N VAL A 271 1.55 -13.10 -3.42
CA VAL A 271 1.07 -11.80 -2.90
C VAL A 271 -0.38 -11.55 -3.30
N LEU A 272 -0.81 -12.01 -4.47
CA LEU A 272 -2.17 -11.81 -4.98
C LEU A 272 -3.18 -12.86 -4.48
N GLU A 273 -2.72 -14.07 -4.13
CA GLU A 273 -3.58 -15.20 -3.74
C GLU A 273 -4.58 -14.88 -2.62
N PRO A 274 -4.22 -14.12 -1.55
CA PRO A 274 -5.17 -13.79 -0.49
C PRO A 274 -6.44 -13.08 -0.98
N PHE A 275 -6.38 -12.40 -2.13
CA PHE A 275 -7.51 -11.67 -2.71
C PHE A 275 -8.35 -12.52 -3.66
N ALA A 276 -7.89 -13.69 -4.06
CA ALA A 276 -8.63 -14.61 -4.93
C ALA A 276 -9.78 -15.34 -4.19
N GLN A 277 -9.72 -15.35 -2.86
CA GLN A 277 -10.77 -15.92 -2.02
C GLN A 277 -11.38 -14.82 -1.15
N PRO A 278 -12.72 -14.80 -0.99
CA PRO A 278 -13.35 -13.84 -0.10
C PRO A 278 -12.89 -14.03 1.33
N HIS A 279 -12.48 -12.95 1.97
CA HIS A 279 -12.29 -12.91 3.41
C HIS A 279 -13.03 -11.71 3.98
N ILE A 280 -13.54 -11.86 5.19
CA ILE A 280 -14.40 -10.86 5.82
C ILE A 280 -13.55 -9.81 6.48
N VAL A 281 -13.86 -8.55 6.21
CA VAL A 281 -13.29 -7.36 6.87
C VAL A 281 -14.38 -6.54 7.52
N ALA A 282 -14.02 -5.76 8.53
CA ALA A 282 -14.91 -4.81 9.19
C ALA A 282 -14.81 -3.43 8.53
N GLY A 283 -15.71 -2.52 8.90
CA GLY A 283 -15.67 -1.11 8.50
C GLY A 283 -16.79 -0.69 7.56
N TRP A 284 -17.42 -1.62 6.88
CA TRP A 284 -18.50 -1.36 5.95
C TRP A 284 -19.73 -0.72 6.65
N MET A 285 -20.52 0.04 5.91
CA MET A 285 -21.74 0.72 6.42
C MET A 285 -21.50 1.48 7.73
N ARG A 286 -20.65 2.50 7.68
CA ARG A 286 -20.27 3.36 8.82
C ARG A 286 -19.56 2.59 9.96
N GLY A 287 -18.77 1.58 9.60
CA GLY A 287 -17.99 0.82 10.57
C GLY A 287 -18.77 -0.20 11.38
N SER A 288 -20.07 -0.38 11.13
CA SER A 288 -20.93 -1.28 11.92
C SER A 288 -21.12 -2.66 11.29
N HIS A 289 -20.70 -2.86 10.06
CA HIS A 289 -20.92 -4.10 9.32
C HIS A 289 -19.61 -4.77 8.89
N HIS A 290 -19.70 -6.06 8.65
CA HIS A 290 -18.62 -6.87 8.08
C HIS A 290 -19.03 -7.36 6.70
N GLY A 291 -18.08 -7.39 5.78
CA GLY A 291 -18.32 -7.88 4.43
C GLY A 291 -17.06 -8.45 3.79
N PRO A 292 -17.20 -9.16 2.68
CA PRO A 292 -16.05 -9.67 1.93
C PRO A 292 -15.26 -8.52 1.30
N LEU A 293 -13.93 -8.55 1.43
CA LEU A 293 -13.05 -7.63 0.71
C LEU A 293 -13.04 -8.03 -0.78
N MET A 294 -13.63 -7.21 -1.62
CA MET A 294 -13.83 -7.49 -3.04
C MET A 294 -12.67 -6.93 -3.87
N PRO A 295 -11.91 -7.75 -4.60
CA PRO A 295 -10.89 -7.27 -5.53
C PRO A 295 -11.53 -6.61 -6.75
N CYS A 296 -11.11 -5.38 -7.07
CA CYS A 296 -11.61 -4.61 -8.20
C CYS A 296 -10.50 -4.31 -9.20
N ALA A 297 -10.88 -4.12 -10.46
CA ALA A 297 -9.98 -3.52 -11.44
C ALA A 297 -9.75 -2.04 -11.14
N LEU A 298 -8.62 -1.50 -11.57
CA LEU A 298 -8.34 -0.07 -11.50
C LEU A 298 -9.44 0.72 -12.24
N GLY A 299 -9.99 1.74 -11.60
CA GLY A 299 -11.10 2.52 -12.13
C GLY A 299 -12.46 1.82 -12.12
N ALA A 300 -12.58 0.66 -11.46
CA ALA A 300 -13.83 -0.09 -11.33
C ALA A 300 -14.20 -0.36 -9.85
N SER A 301 -13.81 0.52 -8.96
CA SER A 301 -14.07 0.42 -7.52
C SER A 301 -15.30 1.21 -7.06
N GLN A 302 -16.22 1.51 -7.98
CA GLN A 302 -17.47 2.21 -7.68
C GLN A 302 -18.32 1.39 -6.70
N PRO A 303 -19.10 2.04 -5.82
CA PRO A 303 -19.93 1.35 -4.86
C PRO A 303 -21.08 0.62 -5.51
N ALA A 304 -21.46 -0.46 -4.87
CA ALA A 304 -22.72 -1.15 -5.10
C ALA A 304 -23.73 -0.72 -4.02
N ARG A 305 -24.70 -1.60 -3.74
CA ARG A 305 -25.70 -1.39 -2.68
C ARG A 305 -25.03 -1.19 -1.32
N PHE A 306 -25.62 -0.37 -0.46
CA PHE A 306 -25.19 -0.16 0.93
C PHE A 306 -23.79 0.44 1.09
N ASP A 307 -23.35 1.29 0.16
CA ASP A 307 -22.00 1.86 0.14
C ASP A 307 -20.87 0.82 0.16
N GLY A 308 -21.16 -0.38 -0.25
CA GLY A 308 -20.21 -1.49 -0.21
C GLY A 308 -20.37 -2.42 -1.39
N PRO A 309 -19.76 -3.58 -1.38
CA PRO A 309 -18.92 -4.15 -0.32
C PRO A 309 -17.59 -3.42 -0.15
N PRO A 310 -16.80 -3.75 0.92
CA PRO A 310 -15.40 -3.36 1.02
C PRO A 310 -14.62 -3.75 -0.23
N ARG A 311 -13.76 -2.86 -0.72
CA ARG A 311 -13.09 -3.02 -2.01
C ARG A 311 -11.59 -2.89 -1.88
N VAL A 312 -10.87 -3.54 -2.80
CA VAL A 312 -9.43 -3.39 -2.93
C VAL A 312 -9.04 -3.33 -4.40
N VAL A 313 -8.15 -2.40 -4.74
CA VAL A 313 -7.44 -2.34 -6.00
C VAL A 313 -5.97 -2.67 -5.79
N GLY A 314 -5.31 -3.24 -6.79
CA GLY A 314 -3.88 -3.56 -6.77
C GLY A 314 -3.15 -2.88 -7.92
N MET A 315 -2.21 -2.01 -7.59
CA MET A 315 -1.36 -1.25 -8.51
C MET A 315 0.04 -1.85 -8.52
N GLY A 316 0.40 -2.58 -9.57
CA GLY A 316 1.71 -3.20 -9.72
C GLY A 316 2.72 -2.24 -10.35
N PHE A 317 3.91 -2.17 -9.75
CA PHE A 317 5.01 -1.32 -10.20
C PHE A 317 6.31 -2.10 -10.32
N GLN A 318 7.18 -1.62 -11.18
CA GLN A 318 8.61 -1.90 -11.17
C GLN A 318 9.34 -0.61 -10.83
N LEU A 319 10.22 -0.66 -9.85
CA LEU A 319 11.12 0.45 -9.53
C LEU A 319 12.42 0.29 -10.31
N ALA A 320 12.94 1.37 -10.85
CA ALA A 320 14.24 1.43 -11.51
C ALA A 320 14.84 2.83 -11.36
N ASP A 321 15.96 2.94 -10.65
CA ASP A 321 16.62 4.21 -10.31
C ASP A 321 15.65 5.21 -9.64
N GLY A 322 14.85 4.71 -8.72
CA GLY A 322 13.81 5.47 -8.03
C GLY A 322 12.59 5.81 -8.90
N ARG A 323 12.54 5.43 -10.16
CA ARG A 323 11.44 5.74 -11.08
C ARG A 323 10.44 4.60 -11.17
N LEU A 324 9.17 4.97 -11.31
CA LEU A 324 8.03 4.04 -11.34
C LEU A 324 7.63 3.68 -12.77
N ALA A 325 7.83 2.41 -13.14
CA ALA A 325 7.17 1.84 -14.31
C ALA A 325 5.86 1.18 -13.87
N GLY A 326 4.74 1.69 -14.36
CA GLY A 326 3.39 1.27 -13.95
C GLY A 326 2.43 2.45 -13.79
N PRO A 327 1.25 2.25 -13.18
CA PRO A 327 0.77 0.99 -12.60
C PRO A 327 0.26 -0.03 -13.63
N ARG A 328 0.39 -1.31 -13.29
CA ARG A 328 -0.37 -2.40 -13.91
C ARG A 328 -1.51 -2.80 -12.99
N ASP A 329 -2.68 -3.02 -13.56
CA ASP A 329 -3.81 -3.58 -12.82
C ASP A 329 -3.51 -5.04 -12.43
N MET A 330 -3.47 -5.30 -11.13
CA MET A 330 -3.13 -6.62 -10.59
C MET A 330 -4.36 -7.46 -10.25
N LEU A 331 -5.53 -6.86 -10.05
CA LEU A 331 -6.73 -7.54 -9.58
C LEU A 331 -7.87 -7.56 -10.61
N GLY A 332 -7.74 -6.88 -11.75
CA GLY A 332 -8.78 -6.78 -12.77
C GLY A 332 -8.99 -8.01 -13.65
N ASN A 333 -8.17 -9.08 -13.50
CA ASN A 333 -8.26 -10.27 -14.33
C ASN A 333 -9.26 -11.30 -13.79
N ASN A 334 -9.55 -12.34 -14.60
CA ASN A 334 -10.56 -13.36 -14.32
C ASN A 334 -10.24 -14.27 -13.12
N SER A 335 -8.98 -14.32 -12.64
CA SER A 335 -8.61 -15.11 -11.46
C SER A 335 -9.34 -14.66 -10.19
N PHE A 336 -9.84 -13.43 -10.19
CA PHE A 336 -10.54 -12.83 -9.05
C PHE A 336 -12.07 -12.80 -9.22
N ASP A 337 -12.64 -13.33 -10.33
CA ASP A 337 -14.08 -13.28 -10.60
C ASP A 337 -14.89 -13.92 -9.50
N ARG A 338 -14.38 -15.02 -8.91
CA ARG A 338 -15.06 -15.69 -7.79
C ARG A 338 -15.20 -14.78 -6.57
N ALA A 339 -14.16 -14.03 -6.25
CA ALA A 339 -14.19 -13.09 -5.11
C ALA A 339 -15.08 -11.88 -5.41
N ARG A 340 -15.26 -11.51 -6.68
CA ARG A 340 -16.17 -10.44 -7.12
C ARG A 340 -17.63 -10.86 -7.17
N ALA A 341 -17.92 -12.14 -7.27
CA ALA A 341 -19.29 -12.68 -7.47
C ALA A 341 -20.09 -12.83 -6.17
N ILE A 342 -19.59 -12.33 -5.04
CA ILE A 342 -20.22 -12.44 -3.70
C ILE A 342 -21.08 -11.18 -3.38
#